data_8a24861f33ab65f9fcf6eb85cdd43490
#
_entry.id   8a24861f33ab65f9fcf6eb85cdd43490
#
_cell.length_a   1.000
_cell.length_b   1.000
_cell.length_c   1.000
_cell.angle_alpha   90.00
_cell.angle_beta   90.00
_cell.angle_gamma   90.00
#
_symmetry.space_group_name_H-M   'P 1'
#
loop_
_entity.id
_entity.type
_entity.pdbx_description
1 polymer ?
#
loop_
_entity_poly.entity_id
_entity_poly.type
_entity_poly.pdbx_seq_one_letter_code
_entity_poly.pdbx_strand_id
1 'polypeptide(L)'
;MDLWNVSAFSEKKPIQFGSMSIIPIPMKHGIIDSTGFLFSQVQSDNKVHSIAYLTDLNYISEKSIDIINRNNGILDHLVIDALREKPHSTHFNFDQALECSQKIEPIHTWFTHMTHNLSHVDVQKYIDENLSKYPLLEQIVKKGGSVSPSFDTLELEVK
;
A
#
# COMPACT_ATOMS: atom_id res chain seq x y z
N MET A 1 25.14 -17.54 -5.86
CA MET A 1 23.72 -17.50 -6.30
C MET A 1 23.10 -16.31 -5.61
N ASP A 2 22.98 -15.18 -6.34
CA ASP A 2 22.42 -13.93 -5.78
C ASP A 2 20.93 -14.11 -5.60
N LEU A 3 20.51 -14.53 -4.41
CA LEU A 3 19.14 -14.92 -4.08
C LEU A 3 18.12 -13.76 -4.15
N TRP A 4 18.56 -12.50 -4.32
CA TRP A 4 17.70 -11.33 -4.18
C TRP A 4 17.92 -10.24 -5.23
N ASN A 5 18.24 -10.60 -6.46
CA ASN A 5 18.24 -9.62 -7.53
C ASN A 5 16.79 -9.30 -7.96
N VAL A 6 16.14 -8.41 -7.22
CA VAL A 6 14.77 -7.96 -7.49
C VAL A 6 14.61 -7.39 -8.90
N SER A 7 15.68 -6.83 -9.49
CA SER A 7 15.66 -6.29 -10.86
C SER A 7 15.47 -7.36 -11.94
N ALA A 8 15.64 -8.66 -11.60
CA ALA A 8 15.37 -9.78 -12.51
C ALA A 8 13.87 -10.09 -12.64
N PHE A 9 13.02 -9.53 -11.78
CA PHE A 9 11.60 -9.76 -11.75
C PHE A 9 10.81 -8.50 -12.13
N SER A 10 9.60 -8.68 -12.61
CA SER A 10 8.70 -7.61 -13.05
C SER A 10 7.26 -8.11 -13.12
N GLU A 11 6.31 -7.25 -13.49
CA GLU A 11 4.93 -7.67 -13.77
C GLU A 11 4.83 -8.79 -14.83
N LYS A 12 5.76 -8.82 -15.79
CA LYS A 12 5.82 -9.87 -16.83
C LYS A 12 6.54 -11.14 -16.37
N LYS A 13 7.30 -11.07 -15.30
CA LYS A 13 8.05 -12.17 -14.70
C LYS A 13 8.00 -12.05 -13.17
N PRO A 14 6.83 -12.31 -12.57
CA PRO A 14 6.68 -12.24 -11.11
C PRO A 14 7.49 -13.34 -10.42
N ILE A 15 7.80 -13.10 -9.15
CA ILE A 15 8.35 -14.13 -8.26
C ILE A 15 7.20 -15.08 -7.91
N GLN A 16 7.41 -16.39 -8.05
CA GLN A 16 6.44 -17.40 -7.63
C GLN A 16 6.87 -18.03 -6.32
N PHE A 17 5.98 -18.04 -5.34
CA PHE A 17 6.18 -18.70 -4.06
C PHE A 17 4.95 -19.57 -3.75
N GLY A 18 5.03 -20.85 -4.07
CA GLY A 18 3.87 -21.74 -4.05
C GLY A 18 2.78 -21.24 -5.02
N SER A 19 1.58 -21.03 -4.52
CA SER A 19 0.45 -20.47 -5.26
C SER A 19 0.42 -18.94 -5.31
N MET A 20 1.32 -18.27 -4.55
CA MET A 20 1.39 -16.81 -4.49
C MET A 20 2.29 -16.25 -5.58
N SER A 21 1.82 -15.21 -6.25
CA SER A 21 2.58 -14.38 -7.19
C SER A 21 3.02 -13.09 -6.50
N ILE A 22 4.27 -12.69 -6.66
CA ILE A 22 4.82 -11.46 -6.06
C ILE A 22 5.39 -10.60 -7.18
N ILE A 23 4.86 -9.39 -7.32
CA ILE A 23 5.32 -8.40 -8.30
C ILE A 23 6.06 -7.28 -7.58
N PRO A 24 7.35 -7.03 -7.88
CA PRO A 24 8.07 -5.87 -7.33
C PRO A 24 7.54 -4.58 -7.97
N ILE A 25 7.31 -3.58 -7.13
CA ILE A 25 6.78 -2.26 -7.50
C ILE A 25 7.88 -1.22 -7.32
N PRO A 26 8.40 -0.61 -8.41
CA PRO A 26 9.44 0.41 -8.31
C PRO A 26 8.94 1.68 -7.61
N MET A 27 9.71 2.18 -6.66
CA MET A 27 9.42 3.38 -5.89
C MET A 27 10.71 4.17 -5.64
N LYS A 28 10.61 5.32 -4.96
CA LYS A 28 11.75 6.13 -4.52
C LYS A 28 11.65 6.43 -3.02
N HIS A 29 12.79 6.37 -2.37
CA HIS A 29 13.00 6.79 -0.99
C HIS A 29 14.05 7.91 -0.96
N GLY A 30 13.60 9.14 -1.11
CA GLY A 30 14.50 10.26 -1.43
C GLY A 30 15.13 10.10 -2.81
N ILE A 31 16.46 10.05 -2.85
CA ILE A 31 17.25 9.85 -4.09
C ILE A 31 17.54 8.37 -4.40
N ILE A 32 17.17 7.46 -3.51
CA ILE A 32 17.45 6.03 -3.61
C ILE A 32 16.26 5.31 -4.22
N ASP A 33 16.53 4.30 -5.06
CA ASP A 33 15.50 3.38 -5.53
C ASP A 33 15.05 2.48 -4.37
N SER A 34 13.75 2.31 -4.25
CA SER A 34 13.11 1.44 -3.28
C SER A 34 12.12 0.52 -4.00
N THR A 35 11.72 -0.55 -3.35
CA THR A 35 10.84 -1.56 -3.96
C THR A 35 9.74 -1.95 -2.99
N GLY A 36 8.50 -1.67 -3.37
CA GLY A 36 7.32 -2.27 -2.77
C GLY A 36 6.98 -3.62 -3.42
N PHE A 37 5.96 -4.27 -2.92
CA PHE A 37 5.55 -5.59 -3.41
C PHE A 37 4.04 -5.68 -3.50
N LEU A 38 3.56 -6.26 -4.61
CA LEU A 38 2.18 -6.71 -4.75
C LEU A 38 2.17 -8.23 -4.62
N PHE A 39 1.55 -8.74 -3.56
CA PHE A 39 1.32 -10.15 -3.30
C PHE A 39 -0.06 -10.52 -3.79
N SER A 40 -0.20 -11.55 -4.61
CA SER A 40 -1.48 -11.97 -5.20
C SER A 40 -1.64 -13.47 -5.17
N GLN A 41 -2.85 -13.93 -4.86
CA GLN A 41 -3.18 -15.36 -4.85
C GLN A 41 -4.65 -15.57 -5.27
N VAL A 42 -4.91 -16.67 -6.00
CA VAL A 42 -6.29 -17.11 -6.24
C VAL A 42 -6.84 -17.72 -4.96
N GLN A 43 -7.98 -17.21 -4.50
CA GLN A 43 -8.65 -17.67 -3.29
C GLN A 43 -9.78 -18.69 -3.61
N SER A 44 -10.46 -19.17 -2.58
CA SER A 44 -11.53 -20.17 -2.67
C SER A 44 -12.73 -19.74 -3.52
N ASP A 45 -12.93 -18.43 -3.70
CA ASP A 45 -13.97 -17.84 -4.57
C ASP A 45 -13.56 -17.80 -6.06
N ASN A 46 -12.40 -18.36 -6.41
CA ASN A 46 -11.77 -18.34 -7.74
C ASN A 46 -11.40 -16.94 -8.27
N LYS A 47 -11.29 -15.95 -7.38
CA LYS A 47 -10.78 -14.62 -7.74
C LYS A 47 -9.35 -14.43 -7.25
N VAL A 48 -8.65 -13.53 -7.91
CA VAL A 48 -7.34 -13.06 -7.44
C VAL A 48 -7.57 -12.04 -6.36
N HIS A 49 -7.04 -12.30 -5.18
CA HIS A 49 -7.00 -11.38 -4.06
C HIS A 49 -5.57 -10.97 -3.78
N SER A 50 -5.36 -9.75 -3.28
CA SER A 50 -4.02 -9.21 -3.15
C SER A 50 -3.82 -8.25 -1.96
N ILE A 51 -2.53 -8.12 -1.61
CA ILE A 51 -2.01 -7.14 -0.67
C ILE A 51 -0.90 -6.37 -1.37
N ALA A 52 -0.95 -5.04 -1.35
CA ALA A 52 0.17 -4.18 -1.72
C ALA A 52 0.90 -3.70 -0.47
N TYR A 53 2.23 -3.85 -0.43
CA TYR A 53 3.11 -3.42 0.66
C TYR A 53 4.08 -2.39 0.12
N LEU A 54 3.85 -1.11 0.44
CA LEU A 54 4.54 0.06 -0.11
C LEU A 54 5.13 0.88 1.04
N THR A 55 6.30 0.47 1.52
CA THR A 55 7.02 1.15 2.60
C THR A 55 8.36 1.69 2.13
N ASP A 56 8.92 2.65 2.86
CA ASP A 56 10.13 3.37 2.45
C ASP A 56 9.96 4.07 1.10
N LEU A 57 8.97 4.98 1.02
CA LEU A 57 8.74 5.78 -0.18
C LEU A 57 8.36 7.22 0.13
N ASN A 58 8.85 8.12 -0.70
CA ASN A 58 8.34 9.49 -0.82
C ASN A 58 7.82 9.81 -2.22
N TYR A 59 7.96 8.84 -3.15
CA TYR A 59 7.45 8.97 -4.51
C TYR A 59 7.18 7.59 -5.13
N ILE A 60 6.04 7.49 -5.80
CA ILE A 60 5.65 6.38 -6.66
C ILE A 60 5.18 6.92 -8.01
N SER A 61 5.64 6.33 -9.11
CA SER A 61 5.24 6.78 -10.44
C SER A 61 3.85 6.30 -10.82
N GLU A 62 3.16 7.02 -11.70
CA GLU A 62 1.89 6.58 -12.29
C GLU A 62 2.02 5.19 -12.93
N LYS A 63 3.17 4.91 -13.57
CA LYS A 63 3.46 3.58 -14.12
C LYS A 63 3.47 2.49 -13.05
N SER A 64 4.00 2.78 -11.86
CA SER A 64 4.01 1.82 -10.75
C SER A 64 2.60 1.61 -10.18
N ILE A 65 1.80 2.66 -10.09
CA ILE A 65 0.38 2.57 -9.73
C ILE A 65 -0.39 1.75 -10.77
N ASP A 66 -0.16 1.97 -12.06
CA ASP A 66 -0.76 1.18 -13.15
C ASP A 66 -0.38 -0.31 -13.07
N ILE A 67 0.84 -0.64 -12.65
CA ILE A 67 1.25 -2.04 -12.43
C ILE A 67 0.38 -2.67 -11.33
N ILE A 68 0.18 -1.98 -10.22
CA ILE A 68 -0.69 -2.46 -9.14
C ILE A 68 -2.11 -2.64 -9.67
N ASN A 69 -2.70 -1.60 -10.26
CA ASN A 69 -4.11 -1.59 -10.66
C ASN A 69 -4.45 -2.63 -11.74
N ARG A 70 -3.48 -3.02 -12.58
CA ARG A 70 -3.69 -4.06 -13.60
C ARG A 70 -3.51 -5.49 -13.09
N ASN A 71 -2.82 -5.67 -11.98
CA ASN A 71 -2.41 -6.99 -11.50
C ASN A 71 -3.00 -7.39 -10.13
N ASN A 72 -3.73 -6.49 -9.48
CA ASN A 72 -4.21 -6.71 -8.11
C ASN A 72 -5.45 -7.65 -8.02
N GLY A 73 -6.23 -7.79 -9.08
CA GLY A 73 -7.53 -8.47 -8.96
C GLY A 73 -8.44 -7.70 -8.00
N ILE A 74 -8.68 -8.26 -6.82
CA ILE A 74 -9.28 -7.55 -5.68
C ILE A 74 -8.15 -7.18 -4.73
N LEU A 75 -7.93 -5.87 -4.53
CA LEU A 75 -6.93 -5.39 -3.57
C LEU A 75 -7.57 -5.28 -2.19
N ASP A 76 -7.42 -6.32 -1.38
CA ASP A 76 -8.00 -6.35 -0.04
C ASP A 76 -7.29 -5.35 0.88
N HIS A 77 -5.96 -5.30 0.81
CA HIS A 77 -5.16 -4.45 1.70
C HIS A 77 -4.06 -3.69 0.96
N LEU A 78 -3.93 -2.43 1.33
CA LEU A 78 -2.75 -1.60 1.04
C LEU A 78 -2.08 -1.23 2.36
N VAL A 79 -0.85 -1.65 2.56
CA VAL A 79 0.03 -1.17 3.64
C VAL A 79 0.95 -0.12 3.05
N ILE A 80 0.87 1.12 3.53
CA ILE A 80 1.56 2.26 2.92
C ILE A 80 2.29 3.12 3.95
N ASP A 81 3.46 3.61 3.55
CA ASP A 81 4.25 4.58 4.32
C ASP A 81 3.45 5.87 4.58
N ALA A 82 3.35 6.28 5.83
CA ALA A 82 2.65 7.49 6.26
C ALA A 82 3.29 8.02 7.54
N LEU A 83 4.39 8.75 7.41
CA LEU A 83 5.25 9.11 8.54
C LEU A 83 4.58 10.07 9.53
N ARG A 84 3.96 11.14 9.04
CA ARG A 84 3.37 12.24 9.83
C ARG A 84 2.58 13.21 8.95
N GLU A 85 1.92 14.20 9.55
CA GLU A 85 1.19 15.24 8.82
C GLU A 85 2.10 16.12 7.94
N LYS A 86 3.28 16.52 8.48
CA LYS A 86 4.20 17.43 7.78
C LYS A 86 5.00 16.68 6.71
N PRO A 87 5.28 17.29 5.55
CA PRO A 87 6.12 16.72 4.52
C PRO A 87 7.48 16.24 5.05
N HIS A 88 7.98 15.18 4.44
CA HIS A 88 9.31 14.61 4.71
C HIS A 88 10.04 14.34 3.39
N SER A 89 11.38 14.40 3.42
CA SER A 89 12.20 14.27 2.21
C SER A 89 12.26 12.84 1.65
N THR A 90 11.99 11.85 2.46
CA THR A 90 12.15 10.43 2.09
C THR A 90 10.92 9.58 2.33
N HIS A 91 9.92 10.06 3.07
CA HIS A 91 8.69 9.34 3.40
C HIS A 91 7.46 10.11 2.98
N PHE A 92 6.38 9.42 2.67
CA PHE A 92 5.07 10.04 2.51
C PHE A 92 4.61 10.68 3.82
N ASN A 93 3.96 11.84 3.70
CA ASN A 93 3.12 12.35 4.76
C ASN A 93 1.69 11.75 4.63
N PHE A 94 0.81 12.05 5.58
CA PHE A 94 -0.55 11.49 5.60
C PHE A 94 -1.36 11.84 4.35
N ASP A 95 -1.28 13.10 3.87
CA ASP A 95 -1.99 13.52 2.65
C ASP A 95 -1.50 12.76 1.41
N GLN A 96 -0.19 12.58 1.27
CA GLN A 96 0.39 11.82 0.16
C GLN A 96 -0.01 10.34 0.20
N ALA A 97 -0.08 9.76 1.40
CA ALA A 97 -0.55 8.39 1.58
C ALA A 97 -2.03 8.24 1.21
N LEU A 98 -2.89 9.19 1.64
CA LEU A 98 -4.31 9.23 1.25
C LEU A 98 -4.49 9.43 -0.25
N GLU A 99 -3.75 10.35 -0.87
CA GLU A 99 -3.80 10.58 -2.32
C GLU A 99 -3.39 9.34 -3.11
N CYS A 100 -2.30 8.67 -2.70
CA CYS A 100 -1.84 7.44 -3.32
C CYS A 100 -2.86 6.31 -3.15
N SER A 101 -3.42 6.16 -1.96
CA SER A 101 -4.45 5.16 -1.67
C SER A 101 -5.70 5.39 -2.52
N GLN A 102 -6.12 6.64 -2.72
CA GLN A 102 -7.24 6.96 -3.60
C GLN A 102 -7.02 6.55 -5.06
N LYS A 103 -5.78 6.63 -5.56
CA LYS A 103 -5.43 6.20 -6.93
C LYS A 103 -5.37 4.67 -7.07
N ILE A 104 -5.09 3.97 -5.98
CA ILE A 104 -4.96 2.50 -5.94
C ILE A 104 -6.30 1.83 -5.61
N GLU A 105 -7.18 2.48 -4.87
CA GLU A 105 -8.52 2.04 -4.49
C GLU A 105 -8.57 0.68 -3.75
N PRO A 106 -7.76 0.44 -2.70
CA PRO A 106 -7.84 -0.79 -1.91
C PRO A 106 -9.12 -0.82 -1.07
N ILE A 107 -9.56 -2.02 -0.66
CA ILE A 107 -10.66 -2.16 0.30
C ILE A 107 -10.25 -1.59 1.66
N HIS A 108 -9.04 -1.94 2.12
CA HIS A 108 -8.49 -1.47 3.39
C HIS A 108 -7.12 -0.84 3.20
N THR A 109 -6.93 0.36 3.72
CA THR A 109 -5.64 1.05 3.76
C THR A 109 -5.09 1.07 5.18
N TRP A 110 -3.82 0.70 5.34
CA TRP A 110 -3.10 0.65 6.61
C TRP A 110 -1.88 1.56 6.56
N PHE A 111 -1.91 2.64 7.35
CA PHE A 111 -0.76 3.52 7.52
C PHE A 111 0.31 2.85 8.37
N THR A 112 1.54 2.84 7.90
CA THR A 112 2.71 2.34 8.64
C THR A 112 3.85 3.36 8.63
N HIS A 113 4.98 3.06 9.26
CA HIS A 113 6.11 3.99 9.42
C HIS A 113 5.77 5.27 10.19
N MET A 114 4.71 5.28 10.96
CA MET A 114 4.31 6.45 11.74
C MET A 114 5.39 6.84 12.76
N THR A 115 5.65 8.14 12.87
CA THR A 115 6.61 8.64 13.88
C THR A 115 6.11 8.34 15.30
N HIS A 116 7.03 7.98 16.20
CA HIS A 116 6.73 7.66 17.61
C HIS A 116 6.15 8.82 18.44
N ASN A 117 6.10 10.02 17.88
CA ASN A 117 5.48 11.20 18.55
C ASN A 117 3.96 11.29 18.35
N LEU A 118 3.35 10.39 17.57
CA LEU A 118 1.93 10.37 17.30
C LEU A 118 1.32 9.07 17.83
N SER A 119 0.18 9.18 18.50
CA SER A 119 -0.58 8.00 18.89
C SER A 119 -1.46 7.51 17.73
N HIS A 120 -1.89 6.24 17.76
CA HIS A 120 -2.86 5.71 16.81
C HIS A 120 -4.16 6.52 16.80
N VAL A 121 -4.58 7.03 17.95
CA VAL A 121 -5.78 7.87 18.07
C VAL A 121 -5.60 9.19 17.31
N ASP A 122 -4.42 9.83 17.40
CA ASP A 122 -4.15 11.08 16.69
C ASP A 122 -4.14 10.85 15.17
N VAL A 123 -3.54 9.75 14.73
CA VAL A 123 -3.49 9.38 13.30
C VAL A 123 -4.89 9.08 12.76
N GLN A 124 -5.69 8.28 13.50
CA GLN A 124 -7.07 7.99 13.09
C GLN A 124 -7.91 9.26 13.02
N LYS A 125 -7.79 10.14 14.02
CA LYS A 125 -8.47 11.44 14.03
C LYS A 125 -8.12 12.27 12.79
N TYR A 126 -6.83 12.34 12.44
CA TYR A 126 -6.40 13.05 11.22
C TYR A 126 -7.06 12.47 9.97
N ILE A 127 -7.08 11.13 9.84
CA ILE A 127 -7.71 10.44 8.72
C ILE A 127 -9.21 10.82 8.65
N ASP A 128 -9.94 10.70 9.75
CA ASP A 128 -11.38 10.96 9.82
C ASP A 128 -11.72 12.41 9.45
N GLU A 129 -10.94 13.37 9.93
CA GLU A 129 -11.12 14.80 9.65
C GLU A 129 -10.81 15.18 8.18
N ASN A 130 -9.96 14.40 7.50
CA ASN A 130 -9.50 14.71 6.14
C ASN A 130 -10.08 13.81 5.05
N LEU A 131 -10.73 12.69 5.41
CA LEU A 131 -11.18 11.67 4.45
C LEU A 131 -12.13 12.24 3.37
N SER A 132 -12.93 13.24 3.69
CA SER A 132 -13.85 13.89 2.74
C SER A 132 -13.15 14.62 1.59
N LYS A 133 -11.86 14.91 1.71
CA LYS A 133 -11.03 15.45 0.63
C LYS A 133 -10.68 14.40 -0.44
N TYR A 134 -10.88 13.12 -0.13
CA TYR A 134 -10.55 11.97 -0.96
C TYR A 134 -11.82 11.17 -1.28
N PRO A 135 -12.63 11.62 -2.25
CA PRO A 135 -14.00 11.12 -2.46
C PRO A 135 -14.08 9.63 -2.81
N LEU A 136 -13.08 9.06 -3.47
CA LEU A 136 -13.08 7.61 -3.76
C LEU A 136 -12.81 6.79 -2.49
N LEU A 137 -11.87 7.22 -1.65
CA LEU A 137 -11.65 6.56 -0.34
C LEU A 137 -12.87 6.70 0.57
N GLU A 138 -13.49 7.87 0.59
CA GLU A 138 -14.73 8.08 1.38
C GLU A 138 -15.86 7.12 0.92
N GLN A 139 -15.99 6.89 -0.39
CA GLN A 139 -16.95 5.93 -0.92
C GLN A 139 -16.60 4.48 -0.54
N ILE A 140 -15.31 4.11 -0.57
CA ILE A 140 -14.84 2.79 -0.15
C ILE A 140 -15.18 2.55 1.32
N VAL A 141 -14.90 3.53 2.19
CA VAL A 141 -15.23 3.44 3.62
C VAL A 141 -16.74 3.32 3.85
N LYS A 142 -17.56 4.08 3.14
CA LYS A 142 -19.04 3.97 3.20
C LYS A 142 -19.57 2.59 2.77
N LYS A 143 -18.80 1.85 1.96
CA LYS A 143 -19.12 0.49 1.51
C LYS A 143 -18.56 -0.62 2.40
N GLY A 144 -17.94 -0.27 3.52
CA GLY A 144 -17.40 -1.23 4.50
C GLY A 144 -15.88 -1.41 4.43
N GLY A 145 -15.16 -0.65 3.59
CA GLY A 145 -13.70 -0.56 3.63
C GLY A 145 -13.20 0.31 4.79
N SER A 146 -11.90 0.51 4.88
CA SER A 146 -11.31 1.34 5.95
C SER A 146 -10.01 2.02 5.54
N VAL A 147 -9.69 3.12 6.23
CA VAL A 147 -8.36 3.72 6.27
C VAL A 147 -7.98 3.87 7.74
N SER A 148 -6.90 3.24 8.18
CA SER A 148 -6.54 3.17 9.59
C SER A 148 -5.02 3.08 9.81
N PRO A 149 -4.51 3.51 10.97
CA PRO A 149 -3.13 3.21 11.35
C PRO A 149 -2.97 1.70 11.63
N SER A 150 -1.85 1.13 11.19
CA SER A 150 -1.47 -0.23 11.56
C SER A 150 -0.95 -0.26 13.00
N PHE A 151 -0.94 -1.43 13.62
CA PHE A 151 -0.44 -1.65 14.98
C PHE A 151 0.34 -2.96 15.06
N ASP A 152 1.18 -3.09 16.08
CA ASP A 152 1.96 -4.30 16.31
C ASP A 152 1.05 -5.51 16.47
N THR A 153 1.40 -6.62 15.85
CA THR A 153 0.61 -7.85 15.83
C THR A 153 -0.68 -7.81 14.98
N LEU A 154 -0.88 -6.78 14.14
CA LEU A 154 -1.98 -6.76 13.19
C LEU A 154 -1.82 -7.90 12.17
N GLU A 155 -2.79 -8.78 12.11
CA GLU A 155 -2.90 -9.84 11.10
C GLU A 155 -3.88 -9.41 10.01
N LEU A 156 -3.46 -9.54 8.74
CA LEU A 156 -4.28 -9.21 7.57
C LEU A 156 -4.67 -10.50 6.86
N GLU A 157 -5.97 -10.73 6.74
CA GLU A 157 -6.50 -11.88 6.02
C GLU A 157 -6.97 -11.46 4.63
N VAL A 158 -6.59 -12.25 3.63
CA VAL A 158 -7.04 -12.15 2.24
C VAL A 158 -8.18 -13.16 2.08
N LYS A 159 -9.35 -12.71 1.68
CA LYS A 159 -10.57 -13.55 1.68
C LYS A 159 -10.91 -14.07 0.31
#